data_ac1c5fe5d1111132091f4c330a7a6345
#
_entry.id   ac1c5fe5d1111132091f4c330a7a6345
#
_cell.length_a   1.000
_cell.length_b   1.000
_cell.length_c   1.000
_cell.angle_alpha   90.00
_cell.angle_beta   90.00
_cell.angle_gamma   90.00
#
_symmetry.space_group_name_H-M   'P 1'
#
loop_
_entity.id
_entity.type
_entity.pdbx_description
1 polymer ?
#
loop_
_entity_poly.entity_id
_entity_poly.type
_entity_poly.pdbx_seq_one_letter_code
_entity_poly.pdbx_strand_id
1 'polypeptide(L)'
;MSDILDTLRQEGVDPALLTAVQEYRAAHPLSEALRPRIPAPAFTYYGKEVWEQALAAILCGENLLLAGGKATGRNVLAENLAAAFGRPAWDISFHVNMDAASLIGMDTFAGGQVVFRPGPVYRCAQCGGFGVLDEINMAKNEALAVLHAV
;
A
#
# COMPACT_ATOMS: atom_id res chain seq x y z
N MET A 1 -5.14 -11.91 18.06
CA MET A 1 -4.58 -10.59 17.75
C MET A 1 -5.74 -9.60 17.73
N SER A 2 -5.68 -8.52 18.51
CA SER A 2 -6.69 -7.46 18.44
C SER A 2 -6.64 -6.80 17.06
N ASP A 3 -7.80 -6.41 16.53
CA ASP A 3 -7.85 -5.64 15.27
C ASP A 3 -7.15 -4.30 15.51
N ILE A 4 -6.35 -3.85 14.55
CA ILE A 4 -5.70 -2.54 14.59
C ILE A 4 -6.71 -1.40 14.83
N LEU A 5 -7.93 -1.55 14.34
CA LEU A 5 -9.01 -0.59 14.56
C LEU A 5 -9.40 -0.45 16.04
N ASP A 6 -9.22 -1.50 16.85
CA ASP A 6 -9.46 -1.41 18.30
C ASP A 6 -8.39 -0.56 18.98
N THR A 7 -7.14 -0.67 18.55
CA THR A 7 -6.05 0.20 19.02
C THR A 7 -6.32 1.65 18.65
N LEU A 8 -6.72 1.92 17.41
CA LEU A 8 -7.04 3.29 16.96
C LEU A 8 -8.23 3.89 17.72
N ARG A 9 -9.21 3.07 18.06
CA ARG A 9 -10.34 3.49 18.90
C ARG A 9 -9.87 3.89 20.31
N GLN A 10 -8.93 3.15 20.89
CA GLN A 10 -8.33 3.49 22.19
C GLN A 10 -7.49 4.77 22.15
N GLU A 11 -6.85 5.07 21.02
CA GLU A 11 -6.14 6.33 20.77
C GLU A 11 -7.06 7.52 20.55
N GLY A 12 -8.35 7.29 20.43
CA GLY A 12 -9.34 8.35 20.24
C GLY A 12 -9.41 8.87 18.80
N VAL A 13 -9.01 8.06 17.81
CA VAL A 13 -9.25 8.34 16.38
C VAL A 13 -10.76 8.46 16.15
N ASP A 14 -11.16 9.40 15.30
CA ASP A 14 -12.57 9.70 15.02
C ASP A 14 -13.35 8.42 14.68
N PRO A 15 -14.41 8.10 15.45
CA PRO A 15 -15.22 6.92 15.21
C PRO A 15 -15.85 6.87 13.81
N ALA A 16 -16.14 8.02 13.21
CA ALA A 16 -16.70 8.07 11.85
C ALA A 16 -15.71 7.55 10.81
N LEU A 17 -14.41 7.89 10.94
CA LEU A 17 -13.37 7.36 10.08
C LEU A 17 -13.20 5.84 10.26
N LEU A 18 -13.22 5.35 11.49
CA LEU A 18 -13.11 3.92 11.77
C LEU A 18 -14.30 3.14 11.20
N THR A 19 -15.51 3.69 11.28
CA THR A 19 -16.71 3.12 10.66
C THR A 19 -16.56 3.08 9.14
N ALA A 20 -16.13 4.18 8.52
CA ALA A 20 -15.91 4.24 7.07
C ALA A 20 -14.86 3.21 6.60
N VAL A 21 -13.79 2.98 7.37
CA VAL A 21 -12.80 1.92 7.08
C VAL A 21 -13.43 0.52 7.16
N GLN A 22 -14.29 0.27 8.14
CA GLN A 22 -15.02 -1.00 8.24
C GLN A 22 -15.97 -1.22 7.05
N GLU A 23 -16.70 -0.18 6.66
CA GLU A 23 -17.56 -0.20 5.47
C GLU A 23 -16.75 -0.44 4.20
N TYR A 24 -15.59 0.21 4.06
CA TYR A 24 -14.66 -0.03 2.96
C TYR A 24 -14.22 -1.50 2.90
N ARG A 25 -13.80 -2.10 4.04
CA ARG A 25 -13.44 -3.52 4.10
C ARG A 25 -14.59 -4.43 3.63
N ALA A 26 -15.81 -4.13 4.06
CA ALA A 26 -17.00 -4.90 3.71
C ALA A 26 -17.35 -4.78 2.22
N ALA A 27 -17.19 -3.58 1.65
CA ALA A 27 -17.47 -3.31 0.24
C ALA A 27 -16.42 -3.90 -0.73
N HIS A 28 -15.20 -4.17 -0.21
CA HIS A 28 -14.07 -4.66 -1.01
C HIS A 28 -13.58 -6.02 -0.49
N PRO A 29 -14.35 -7.09 -0.67
CA PRO A 29 -13.94 -8.42 -0.23
C PRO A 29 -12.65 -8.86 -0.92
N LEU A 30 -11.77 -9.53 -0.18
CA LEU A 30 -10.49 -10.02 -0.68
C LEU A 30 -10.54 -11.53 -0.89
N SER A 31 -9.97 -12.01 -2.01
CA SER A 31 -9.82 -13.44 -2.24
C SER A 31 -8.90 -14.09 -1.21
N GLU A 32 -9.14 -15.36 -0.88
CA GLU A 32 -8.30 -16.13 0.05
C GLU A 32 -6.82 -16.15 -0.35
N ALA A 33 -6.54 -16.18 -1.66
CA ALA A 33 -5.17 -16.19 -2.19
C ALA A 33 -4.37 -14.91 -1.87
N LEU A 34 -5.04 -13.79 -1.65
CA LEU A 34 -4.41 -12.51 -1.36
C LEU A 34 -4.33 -12.19 0.14
N ARG A 35 -5.07 -12.89 0.98
CA ARG A 35 -5.05 -12.68 2.44
C ARG A 35 -3.65 -12.74 3.07
N PRO A 36 -2.75 -13.66 2.66
CA PRO A 36 -1.40 -13.69 3.22
C PRO A 36 -0.55 -12.45 2.90
N ARG A 37 -1.01 -11.60 1.95
CA ARG A 37 -0.35 -10.34 1.62
C ARG A 37 -0.84 -9.15 2.44
N ILE A 38 -1.86 -9.33 3.26
CA ILE A 38 -2.24 -8.28 4.23
C ILE A 38 -1.12 -8.22 5.26
N PRO A 39 -0.48 -7.05 5.47
CA PRO A 39 0.57 -6.91 6.46
C PRO A 39 0.09 -7.29 7.86
N ALA A 40 0.96 -7.95 8.62
CA ALA A 40 0.82 -8.17 10.04
C ALA A 40 1.89 -7.34 10.77
N PRO A 41 1.66 -6.03 10.99
CA PRO A 41 2.68 -5.13 11.50
C PRO A 41 3.25 -5.62 12.83
N ALA A 42 4.59 -5.67 12.92
CA ALA A 42 5.28 -6.02 14.17
C ALA A 42 5.19 -4.88 15.20
N PHE A 43 5.00 -3.66 14.73
CA PHE A 43 4.90 -2.45 15.54
C PHE A 43 3.64 -1.68 15.21
N THR A 44 2.99 -1.14 16.22
CA THR A 44 1.86 -0.23 16.05
C THR A 44 2.40 1.20 15.86
N TYR A 45 1.88 1.89 14.87
CA TYR A 45 2.12 3.32 14.72
C TYR A 45 1.15 4.10 15.60
N TYR A 46 1.67 5.04 16.40
CA TYR A 46 0.92 5.91 17.29
C TYR A 46 0.93 7.34 16.76
N GLY A 47 -0.21 8.03 16.83
CA GLY A 47 -0.34 9.41 16.39
C GLY A 47 -1.70 9.70 15.76
N LYS A 48 -2.69 10.04 16.62
CA LYS A 48 -4.09 10.26 16.23
C LYS A 48 -4.23 11.16 14.98
N GLU A 49 -3.60 12.34 14.98
CA GLU A 49 -3.74 13.31 13.88
C GLU A 49 -3.23 12.76 12.54
N VAL A 50 -2.11 12.04 12.57
CA VAL A 50 -1.55 11.41 11.37
C VAL A 50 -2.48 10.32 10.85
N TRP A 51 -3.04 9.52 11.75
CA TRP A 51 -4.02 8.51 11.39
C TRP A 51 -5.26 9.11 10.76
N GLU A 52 -5.85 10.12 11.38
CA GLU A 52 -7.06 10.76 10.86
C GLU A 52 -6.85 11.35 9.46
N GLN A 53 -5.73 12.04 9.24
CA GLN A 53 -5.36 12.58 7.93
C GLN A 53 -5.16 11.47 6.89
N ALA A 54 -4.42 10.42 7.23
CA ALA A 54 -4.15 9.32 6.32
C ALA A 54 -5.41 8.52 5.96
N LEU A 55 -6.24 8.19 6.96
CA LEU A 55 -7.50 7.48 6.73
C LEU A 55 -8.45 8.30 5.86
N ALA A 56 -8.61 9.60 6.15
CA ALA A 56 -9.47 10.49 5.37
C ALA A 56 -9.00 10.59 3.92
N ALA A 57 -7.70 10.78 3.68
CA ALA A 57 -7.15 10.88 2.32
C ALA A 57 -7.38 9.58 1.52
N ILE A 58 -7.08 8.42 2.11
CA ILE A 58 -7.28 7.12 1.43
C ILE A 58 -8.76 6.86 1.15
N LEU A 59 -9.66 7.18 2.09
CA LEU A 59 -11.10 7.03 1.89
C LEU A 59 -11.63 7.94 0.78
N CYS A 60 -10.98 9.09 0.55
CA CYS A 60 -11.25 9.98 -0.58
C CYS A 60 -10.60 9.52 -1.90
N GLY A 61 -9.85 8.43 -1.91
CA GLY A 61 -9.17 7.92 -3.09
C GLY A 61 -7.85 8.62 -3.40
N GLU A 62 -7.28 9.35 -2.42
CA GLU A 62 -6.04 10.09 -2.61
C GLU A 62 -4.80 9.24 -2.29
N ASN A 63 -3.72 9.50 -3.00
CA ASN A 63 -2.42 8.93 -2.70
C ASN A 63 -1.73 9.71 -1.57
N LEU A 64 -0.95 9.02 -0.74
CA LEU A 64 -0.24 9.61 0.38
C LEU A 64 1.26 9.80 0.07
N LEU A 65 1.78 10.97 0.34
CA LEU A 65 3.21 11.22 0.41
C LEU A 65 3.65 11.30 1.88
N LEU A 66 4.32 10.26 2.36
CA LEU A 66 4.86 10.20 3.71
C LEU A 66 6.26 10.83 3.75
N ALA A 67 6.35 12.10 4.11
CA ALA A 67 7.61 12.83 4.27
C ALA A 67 7.99 12.97 5.74
N GLY A 68 9.29 12.88 6.03
CA GLY A 68 9.81 13.04 7.40
C GLY A 68 11.27 12.65 7.52
N GLY A 69 11.85 12.91 8.69
CA GLY A 69 13.23 12.54 9.01
C GLY A 69 13.47 11.02 9.01
N LYS A 70 14.72 10.62 9.18
CA LYS A 70 15.05 9.20 9.35
C LYS A 70 14.39 8.66 10.62
N ALA A 71 13.99 7.39 10.58
CA ALA A 71 13.40 6.65 11.71
C ALA A 71 12.10 7.27 12.29
N THR A 72 11.33 8.02 11.50
CA THR A 72 10.03 8.57 11.95
C THR A 72 8.87 7.58 11.82
N GLY A 73 9.12 6.33 11.46
CA GLY A 73 8.09 5.28 11.40
C GLY A 73 7.24 5.29 10.13
N ARG A 74 7.70 5.92 9.03
CA ARG A 74 6.94 5.97 7.76
C ARG A 74 6.54 4.58 7.24
N ASN A 75 7.46 3.63 7.23
CA ASN A 75 7.18 2.26 6.78
C ASN A 75 6.24 1.54 7.75
N VAL A 76 6.40 1.78 9.06
CA VAL A 76 5.46 1.26 10.07
C VAL A 76 4.05 1.79 9.82
N LEU A 77 3.90 3.10 9.55
CA LEU A 77 2.59 3.68 9.22
C LEU A 77 2.01 3.05 7.95
N ALA A 78 2.81 2.89 6.88
CA ALA A 78 2.35 2.31 5.63
C ALA A 78 1.83 0.86 5.80
N GLU A 79 2.58 0.02 6.54
CA GLU A 79 2.14 -1.34 6.89
C GLU A 79 0.85 -1.32 7.71
N ASN A 80 0.79 -0.45 8.71
CA ASN A 80 -0.37 -0.31 9.58
C ASN A 80 -1.61 0.16 8.81
N LEU A 81 -1.46 1.08 7.84
CA LEU A 81 -2.55 1.53 6.98
C LEU A 81 -3.09 0.38 6.12
N ALA A 82 -2.23 -0.37 5.45
CA ALA A 82 -2.66 -1.52 4.66
C ALA A 82 -3.38 -2.58 5.52
N ALA A 83 -2.88 -2.83 6.74
CA ALA A 83 -3.55 -3.70 7.70
C ALA A 83 -4.90 -3.14 8.15
N ALA A 84 -4.98 -1.81 8.41
CA ALA A 84 -6.22 -1.15 8.82
C ALA A 84 -7.30 -1.23 7.74
N PHE A 85 -6.96 -1.13 6.47
CA PHE A 85 -7.89 -1.33 5.36
C PHE A 85 -8.11 -2.81 4.99
N GLY A 86 -7.36 -3.74 5.58
CA GLY A 86 -7.45 -5.17 5.25
C GLY A 86 -7.06 -5.46 3.80
N ARG A 87 -6.09 -4.72 3.25
CA ARG A 87 -5.68 -4.83 1.85
C ARG A 87 -4.28 -5.42 1.71
N PRO A 88 -4.02 -6.14 0.61
CA PRO A 88 -2.69 -6.64 0.31
C PRO A 88 -1.72 -5.47 0.06
N ALA A 89 -0.45 -5.63 0.42
CA ALA A 89 0.58 -4.63 0.19
C ALA A 89 1.70 -5.17 -0.71
N TRP A 90 2.29 -4.27 -1.48
CA TRP A 90 3.50 -4.48 -2.28
C TRP A 90 4.50 -3.39 -1.95
N ASP A 91 5.63 -3.81 -1.37
CA ASP A 91 6.76 -2.92 -1.12
C ASP A 91 7.61 -2.82 -2.37
N ILE A 92 7.82 -1.61 -2.85
CA ILE A 92 8.54 -1.30 -4.08
C ILE A 92 9.66 -0.34 -3.72
N SER A 93 10.87 -0.85 -3.58
CA SER A 93 12.06 -0.05 -3.29
C SER A 93 12.71 0.40 -4.59
N PHE A 94 12.71 1.71 -4.82
CA PHE A 94 13.28 2.30 -6.02
C PHE A 94 14.80 2.36 -5.97
N HIS A 95 15.44 2.13 -7.11
CA HIS A 95 16.87 2.28 -7.30
C HIS A 95 17.18 2.74 -8.72
N VAL A 96 18.38 3.25 -8.95
CA VAL A 96 18.79 3.90 -10.21
C VAL A 96 18.71 3.02 -11.47
N ASN A 97 18.68 1.70 -11.32
CA ASN A 97 18.58 0.76 -12.44
C ASN A 97 17.15 0.23 -12.67
N MET A 98 16.17 0.69 -11.90
CA MET A 98 14.79 0.29 -12.09
C MET A 98 14.19 0.96 -13.32
N ASP A 99 13.50 0.18 -14.13
CA ASP A 99 12.81 0.63 -15.34
C ASP A 99 11.30 0.38 -15.27
N ALA A 100 10.57 0.86 -16.27
CA ALA A 100 9.14 0.68 -16.37
C ALA A 100 8.72 -0.79 -16.41
N ALA A 101 9.50 -1.65 -17.05
CA ALA A 101 9.22 -3.08 -17.15
C ALA A 101 9.31 -3.77 -15.79
N SER A 102 10.22 -3.34 -14.92
CA SER A 102 10.33 -3.84 -13.54
C SER A 102 9.10 -3.53 -12.70
N LEU A 103 8.42 -2.41 -12.98
CA LEU A 103 7.24 -1.96 -12.24
C LEU A 103 5.94 -2.57 -12.77
N ILE A 104 5.74 -2.53 -14.08
CA ILE A 104 4.51 -2.98 -14.74
C ILE A 104 4.57 -4.47 -15.05
N GLY A 105 5.71 -4.95 -15.55
CA GLY A 105 5.91 -6.31 -16.00
C GLY A 105 6.47 -6.36 -17.40
N MET A 106 6.83 -7.57 -17.81
CA MET A 106 7.42 -7.84 -19.13
C MET A 106 6.96 -9.18 -19.69
N ASP A 107 6.99 -9.28 -21.00
CA ASP A 107 6.80 -10.54 -21.68
C ASP A 107 8.04 -11.41 -21.54
N THR A 108 7.85 -12.65 -21.14
CA THR A 108 8.91 -13.67 -21.01
C THR A 108 8.56 -14.89 -21.82
N PHE A 109 9.58 -15.58 -22.35
CA PHE A 109 9.38 -16.84 -23.05
C PHE A 109 9.46 -18.00 -22.04
N ALA A 110 8.36 -18.71 -21.85
CA ALA A 110 8.28 -19.85 -20.95
C ALA A 110 7.40 -20.96 -21.56
N GLY A 111 7.87 -22.20 -21.49
CA GLY A 111 7.12 -23.36 -22.00
C GLY A 111 6.78 -23.31 -23.49
N GLY A 112 7.62 -22.66 -24.32
CA GLY A 112 7.37 -22.51 -25.75
C GLY A 112 6.40 -21.39 -26.14
N GLN A 113 5.98 -20.57 -25.19
CA GLN A 113 5.03 -19.46 -25.38
C GLN A 113 5.54 -18.17 -24.76
N VAL A 114 5.06 -17.05 -25.31
CA VAL A 114 5.26 -15.73 -24.67
C VAL A 114 4.23 -15.59 -23.55
N VAL A 115 4.72 -15.34 -22.33
CA VAL A 115 3.88 -15.16 -21.13
C VAL A 115 4.20 -13.82 -20.49
N PHE A 116 3.18 -13.02 -20.25
CA PHE A 116 3.33 -11.77 -19.50
C PHE A 116 3.61 -12.06 -18.02
N ARG A 117 4.73 -11.55 -17.51
CA ARG A 117 5.07 -11.55 -16.09
C ARG A 117 4.72 -10.22 -15.47
N PRO A 118 3.64 -10.14 -14.67
CA PRO A 118 3.21 -8.88 -14.07
C PRO A 118 4.19 -8.39 -13.01
N GLY A 119 4.51 -7.09 -13.05
CA GLY A 119 5.29 -6.41 -12.03
C GLY A 119 4.46 -6.02 -10.79
N PRO A 120 5.12 -5.48 -9.76
CA PRO A 120 4.45 -5.19 -8.48
C PRO A 120 3.40 -4.08 -8.57
N VAL A 121 3.62 -3.04 -9.38
CA VAL A 121 2.64 -1.96 -9.59
C VAL A 121 1.40 -2.49 -10.29
N TYR A 122 1.59 -3.27 -11.36
CA TYR A 122 0.48 -3.91 -12.08
C TYR A 122 -0.36 -4.79 -11.15
N ARG A 123 0.29 -5.63 -10.34
CA ARG A 123 -0.40 -6.51 -9.38
C ARG A 123 -1.15 -5.72 -8.33
N CYS A 124 -0.52 -4.67 -7.80
CA CYS A 124 -1.14 -3.79 -6.82
C CYS A 124 -2.42 -3.15 -7.37
N ALA A 125 -2.35 -2.55 -8.56
CA ALA A 125 -3.49 -1.93 -9.23
C ALA A 125 -4.60 -2.95 -9.55
N GLN A 126 -4.24 -4.12 -10.08
CA GLN A 126 -5.20 -5.17 -10.43
C GLN A 126 -5.95 -5.73 -9.21
N CYS A 127 -5.27 -5.84 -8.07
CA CYS A 127 -5.84 -6.42 -6.85
C CYS A 127 -6.45 -5.37 -5.91
N GLY A 128 -6.35 -4.09 -6.21
CA GLY A 128 -6.77 -3.00 -5.35
C GLY A 128 -6.04 -3.01 -4.00
N GLY A 129 -4.71 -3.15 -4.05
CA GLY A 129 -3.84 -3.20 -2.88
C GLY A 129 -3.12 -1.88 -2.61
N PHE A 130 -2.28 -1.89 -1.59
CA PHE A 130 -1.39 -0.78 -1.25
C PHE A 130 -0.04 -0.97 -1.94
N GLY A 131 0.36 -0.01 -2.78
CA GLY A 131 1.71 0.10 -3.31
C GLY A 131 2.53 1.02 -2.41
N VAL A 132 3.49 0.47 -1.67
CA VAL A 132 4.39 1.25 -0.83
C VAL A 132 5.66 1.53 -1.62
N LEU A 133 5.80 2.78 -2.09
CA LEU A 133 6.90 3.23 -2.94
C LEU A 133 7.99 3.84 -2.06
N ASP A 134 9.03 3.08 -1.75
CA ASP A 134 10.16 3.55 -0.94
C ASP A 134 11.31 4.06 -1.82
N GLU A 135 12.07 5.03 -1.32
CA GLU A 135 13.21 5.65 -2.01
C GLU A 135 12.85 6.19 -3.42
N ILE A 136 11.66 6.75 -3.58
CA ILE A 136 11.13 7.23 -4.87
C ILE A 136 12.04 8.30 -5.52
N ASN A 137 12.82 9.02 -4.73
CA ASN A 137 13.83 9.97 -5.17
C ASN A 137 15.01 9.33 -5.94
N MET A 138 15.19 8.02 -5.82
CA MET A 138 16.22 7.27 -6.55
C MET A 138 15.75 6.83 -7.94
N ALA A 139 14.47 6.97 -8.24
CA ALA A 139 13.90 6.54 -9.51
C ALA A 139 14.28 7.47 -10.65
N LYS A 140 14.45 6.90 -11.86
CA LYS A 140 14.55 7.69 -13.10
C LYS A 140 13.17 8.19 -13.50
N ASN A 141 13.12 9.33 -14.19
CA ASN A 141 11.86 9.92 -14.65
C ASN A 141 11.05 8.98 -15.55
N GLU A 142 11.71 8.17 -16.38
CA GLU A 142 11.06 7.20 -17.25
C GLU A 142 10.35 6.09 -16.45
N ALA A 143 10.92 5.67 -15.32
CA ALA A 143 10.28 4.70 -14.43
C ALA A 143 9.09 5.33 -13.69
N LEU A 144 9.20 6.59 -13.29
CA LEU A 144 8.09 7.31 -12.63
C LEU A 144 6.94 7.61 -13.57
N ALA A 145 7.20 7.79 -14.86
CA ALA A 145 6.16 8.11 -15.84
C ALA A 145 5.02 7.07 -15.89
N VAL A 146 5.32 5.80 -15.60
CA VAL A 146 4.30 4.75 -15.59
C VAL A 146 3.33 4.86 -14.40
N LEU A 147 3.71 5.59 -13.35
CA LEU A 147 2.86 5.79 -12.18
C LEU A 147 1.76 6.85 -12.43
N HIS A 148 1.89 7.67 -13.48
CA HIS A 148 0.86 8.66 -13.84
C HIS A 148 -0.43 8.02 -14.39
N ALA A 149 -0.38 6.76 -14.78
CA ALA A 149 -1.49 6.05 -15.40
C ALA A 149 -2.18 5.04 -14.45
N VAL A 150 -1.78 5.03 -13.17
CA VAL A 150 -2.24 4.05 -12.17
C VAL A 150 -2.99 4.75 -11.05
#